data_880c5ccb7ab729fde2586db44d99bf04
#
_entry.id   880c5ccb7ab729fde2586db44d99bf04
#
_cell.length_a   1.000
_cell.length_b   1.000
_cell.length_c   1.000
_cell.angle_alpha   90.00
_cell.angle_beta   90.00
_cell.angle_gamma   90.00
#
_symmetry.space_group_name_H-M   'P 1'
#
loop_
_entity.id
_entity.type
_entity.pdbx_description
1 polymer ?
#
loop_
_entity_poly.entity_id
_entity_poly.type
_entity_poly.pdbx_seq_one_letter_code
_entity_poly.pdbx_strand_id
1 'polypeptide(L)'
;MLFRSGSVERKQGFVEGLSAGGVFTVTCVDKDGNEKWVEIAPNLVTNVGLQSMNTQFFTGSAYTAAWYVGLVNGTSASTTFSGGDTLASHTGWTENSSYTGNRKAATFGAATLADPSNINNASSTASFTMNATATIAGAFLANVASGTTGLLFSAADFQSPGDRSVVSGDVLNITYSFNLDAV
;
A
#
# COMPACT_ATOMS: atom_id res chain seq x y z
N MET A 1 53.23 -19.43 3.68
CA MET A 1 52.10 -18.67 3.14
C MET A 1 51.15 -18.41 4.29
N LEU A 2 51.19 -17.22 4.89
CA LEU A 2 50.36 -16.88 6.07
C LEU A 2 49.01 -16.38 5.57
N PHE A 3 47.93 -17.11 5.91
CA PHE A 3 46.59 -16.60 5.79
C PHE A 3 46.36 -15.61 6.94
N ARG A 4 46.19 -14.31 6.62
CA ARG A 4 45.66 -13.35 7.57
C ARG A 4 44.17 -13.60 7.75
N SER A 5 43.77 -14.07 8.90
CA SER A 5 42.39 -14.05 9.35
C SER A 5 42.00 -12.59 9.56
N GLY A 6 41.20 -12.05 8.66
CA GLY A 6 40.56 -10.75 8.85
C GLY A 6 39.46 -10.92 9.91
N SER A 7 39.68 -10.41 11.11
CA SER A 7 38.62 -10.25 12.07
C SER A 7 37.73 -9.11 11.62
N VAL A 8 36.45 -9.38 11.34
CA VAL A 8 35.42 -8.35 11.23
C VAL A 8 35.13 -7.88 12.66
N GLU A 9 35.67 -6.74 13.04
CA GLU A 9 35.29 -6.10 14.31
C GLU A 9 33.85 -5.61 14.18
N ARG A 10 32.90 -6.30 14.81
CA ARG A 10 31.58 -5.77 15.06
C ARG A 10 31.72 -4.61 16.06
N LYS A 11 31.51 -3.38 15.60
CA LYS A 11 31.26 -2.27 16.52
C LYS A 11 30.01 -2.57 17.33
N GLN A 12 30.16 -2.77 18.62
CA GLN A 12 29.07 -2.97 19.56
C GLN A 12 28.16 -1.74 19.51
N GLY A 13 26.90 -1.91 19.07
CA GLY A 13 25.88 -0.88 19.08
C GLY A 13 25.27 -0.47 17.72
N PHE A 14 25.77 -0.96 16.59
CA PHE A 14 25.10 -0.78 15.29
C PHE A 14 24.29 -2.04 14.96
N VAL A 15 22.97 -1.92 15.03
CA VAL A 15 22.06 -2.88 14.42
C VAL A 15 21.82 -2.38 13.00
N GLU A 16 22.52 -2.93 12.03
CA GLU A 16 22.20 -2.69 10.64
C GLU A 16 20.91 -3.45 10.31
N GLY A 17 19.91 -2.76 9.84
CA GLY A 17 18.61 -3.30 9.51
C GLY A 17 18.07 -2.69 8.22
N LEU A 18 16.97 -3.24 7.75
CA LEU A 18 16.18 -2.70 6.65
C LEU A 18 14.79 -2.39 7.16
N SER A 19 14.36 -1.15 6.99
CA SER A 19 12.98 -0.72 7.24
C SER A 19 12.21 -0.67 5.92
N ALA A 20 11.00 -1.23 5.90
CA ALA A 20 10.10 -1.24 4.76
C ALA A 20 8.77 -0.62 5.16
N GLY A 21 8.33 0.39 4.45
CA GLY A 21 7.07 1.06 4.73
C GLY A 21 6.56 1.85 3.54
N GLY A 22 5.30 2.25 3.60
CA GLY A 22 4.72 3.05 2.55
C GLY A 22 3.61 3.95 3.06
N VAL A 23 3.13 4.78 2.16
CA VAL A 23 2.09 5.77 2.44
C VAL A 23 1.12 5.80 1.28
N PHE A 24 -0.18 5.76 1.59
CA PHE A 24 -1.23 6.13 0.65
C PHE A 24 -1.54 7.62 0.81
N THR A 25 -1.49 8.35 -0.29
CA THR A 25 -2.02 9.71 -0.38
C THR A 25 -3.29 9.68 -1.21
N VAL A 26 -4.40 10.06 -0.59
CA VAL A 26 -5.74 10.02 -1.20
C VAL A 26 -6.27 11.44 -1.30
N THR A 27 -6.52 11.90 -2.52
CA THR A 27 -7.19 13.17 -2.78
C THR A 27 -8.60 12.91 -3.29
N CYS A 28 -9.60 13.43 -2.60
CA CYS A 28 -10.99 13.39 -3.03
C CYS A 28 -11.38 14.72 -3.68
N VAL A 29 -11.93 14.65 -4.88
CA VAL A 29 -12.53 15.80 -5.56
C VAL A 29 -14.01 15.53 -5.81
N ASP A 30 -14.81 16.59 -5.82
CA ASP A 30 -16.22 16.50 -6.19
C ASP A 30 -16.41 16.35 -7.72
N LYS A 31 -17.65 16.19 -8.16
CA LYS A 31 -18.01 16.07 -9.58
C LYS A 31 -17.60 17.29 -10.44
N ASP A 32 -17.35 18.43 -9.83
CA ASP A 32 -16.95 19.67 -10.49
C ASP A 32 -15.42 19.89 -10.45
N GLY A 33 -14.68 18.93 -9.85
CA GLY A 33 -13.22 18.92 -9.74
C GLY A 33 -12.67 19.71 -8.55
N ASN A 34 -13.50 20.18 -7.62
CA ASN A 34 -13.03 20.86 -6.42
C ASN A 34 -12.57 19.85 -5.37
N GLU A 35 -11.42 20.13 -4.76
CA GLU A 35 -10.90 19.29 -3.67
C GLU A 35 -11.83 19.35 -2.45
N LYS A 36 -12.22 18.19 -1.96
CA LYS A 36 -13.02 18.02 -0.74
C LYS A 36 -12.14 17.74 0.47
N TRP A 37 -11.17 16.85 0.31
CA TRP A 37 -10.22 16.48 1.36
C TRP A 37 -9.02 15.73 0.77
N VAL A 38 -7.93 15.76 1.53
CA VAL A 38 -6.73 14.92 1.31
C VAL A 38 -6.49 14.10 2.57
N GLU A 39 -6.06 12.86 2.39
CA GLU A 39 -5.67 11.95 3.47
C GLU A 39 -4.29 11.38 3.17
N ILE A 40 -3.45 11.29 4.21
CA ILE A 40 -2.11 10.68 4.15
C ILE A 40 -2.10 9.55 5.18
N ALA A 41 -2.12 8.32 4.71
CA ALA A 41 -2.25 7.13 5.53
C ALA A 41 -1.00 6.24 5.44
N PRO A 42 -0.14 6.21 6.48
CA PRO A 42 0.93 5.24 6.58
C PRO A 42 0.36 3.82 6.55
N ASN A 43 1.03 2.93 5.83
CA ASN A 43 0.55 1.56 5.65
C ASN A 43 1.18 0.56 6.63
N LEU A 44 0.51 -0.55 6.79
CA LEU A 44 1.07 -1.80 7.30
C LEU A 44 1.41 -2.71 6.13
N VAL A 45 2.69 -3.10 5.98
CA VAL A 45 3.09 -4.15 5.03
C VAL A 45 2.74 -5.50 5.65
N THR A 46 2.00 -6.33 4.92
CA THR A 46 1.58 -7.65 5.44
C THR A 46 2.72 -8.66 5.45
N ASN A 47 2.61 -9.70 6.25
CA ASN A 47 3.58 -10.80 6.29
C ASN A 47 3.74 -11.46 4.91
N VAL A 48 2.64 -11.65 4.18
CA VAL A 48 2.69 -12.20 2.82
C VAL A 48 3.31 -11.20 1.82
N GLY A 49 3.16 -9.88 2.04
CA GLY A 49 3.86 -8.85 1.29
C GLY A 49 5.38 -8.91 1.47
N LEU A 50 5.85 -9.00 2.72
CA LEU A 50 7.28 -9.15 3.04
C LEU A 50 7.85 -10.45 2.47
N GLN A 51 7.13 -11.56 2.62
CA GLN A 51 7.52 -12.85 2.04
C GLN A 51 7.66 -12.76 0.51
N SER A 52 6.70 -12.10 -0.15
CA SER A 52 6.74 -11.92 -1.61
C SER A 52 7.98 -11.14 -2.05
N MET A 53 8.33 -10.05 -1.37
CA MET A 53 9.54 -9.27 -1.68
C MET A 53 10.79 -10.15 -1.60
N ASN A 54 10.99 -10.87 -0.49
CA ASN A 54 12.14 -11.76 -0.31
C ASN A 54 12.18 -12.85 -1.38
N THR A 55 11.05 -13.50 -1.66
CA THR A 55 10.95 -14.56 -2.65
C THR A 55 11.31 -14.05 -4.04
N GLN A 56 10.73 -12.93 -4.47
CA GLN A 56 10.97 -12.38 -5.80
C GLN A 56 12.45 -11.98 -5.97
N PHE A 57 13.02 -11.30 -4.98
CA PHE A 57 14.39 -10.81 -5.06
C PHE A 57 15.43 -11.94 -4.98
N PHE A 58 15.29 -12.87 -4.03
CA PHE A 58 16.34 -13.86 -3.75
C PHE A 58 16.16 -15.16 -4.51
N THR A 59 14.96 -15.56 -4.92
CA THR A 59 14.76 -16.81 -5.67
C THR A 59 14.65 -16.61 -7.17
N GLY A 60 14.52 -15.38 -7.65
CA GLY A 60 14.45 -15.08 -9.09
C GLY A 60 13.24 -15.70 -9.78
N SER A 61 12.12 -15.88 -9.08
CA SER A 61 10.88 -16.40 -9.66
C SER A 61 10.43 -15.49 -10.80
N ALA A 62 9.93 -16.06 -11.90
CA ALA A 62 9.31 -15.30 -12.97
C ALA A 62 8.17 -14.44 -12.39
N TYR A 63 8.28 -13.11 -12.51
CA TYR A 63 7.36 -12.16 -11.91
C TYR A 63 6.93 -11.11 -12.93
N THR A 64 5.63 -10.96 -13.09
CA THR A 64 5.06 -9.83 -13.82
C THR A 64 4.41 -8.90 -12.81
N ALA A 65 4.96 -7.69 -12.69
CA ALA A 65 4.41 -6.69 -11.79
C ALA A 65 3.00 -6.28 -12.23
N ALA A 66 2.03 -6.56 -11.41
CA ALA A 66 0.64 -6.13 -11.61
C ALA A 66 0.10 -5.72 -10.24
N TRP A 67 -0.09 -4.41 -10.05
CA TRP A 67 -0.52 -3.86 -8.77
C TRP A 67 -1.80 -3.07 -8.93
N TYR A 68 -2.66 -3.19 -7.94
CA TYR A 68 -3.98 -2.58 -7.93
C TYR A 68 -4.27 -2.03 -6.54
N VAL A 69 -4.75 -0.80 -6.49
CA VAL A 69 -5.30 -0.20 -5.28
C VAL A 69 -6.76 -0.60 -5.15
N GLY A 70 -7.18 -0.97 -3.94
CA GLY A 70 -8.57 -1.12 -3.53
C GLY A 70 -8.90 -0.18 -2.38
N LEU A 71 -10.19 0.03 -2.13
CA LEU A 71 -10.70 0.88 -1.05
C LEU A 71 -11.21 0.01 0.10
N VAL A 72 -11.01 0.49 1.33
CA VAL A 72 -11.53 -0.14 2.55
C VAL A 72 -12.83 0.54 2.94
N ASN A 73 -13.83 -0.28 3.25
CA ASN A 73 -15.15 0.20 3.64
C ASN A 73 -15.13 0.68 5.09
N GLY A 74 -15.57 1.91 5.32
CA GLY A 74 -15.86 2.45 6.64
C GLY A 74 -17.18 1.88 7.16
N THR A 75 -17.14 1.38 8.39
CA THR A 75 -18.31 0.92 9.10
C THR A 75 -18.40 1.66 10.44
N SER A 76 -19.51 1.50 11.15
CA SER A 76 -19.63 2.02 12.53
C SER A 76 -18.73 1.32 13.55
N ALA A 77 -18.08 0.22 13.18
CA ALA A 77 -17.07 -0.46 13.97
C ALA A 77 -15.67 0.01 13.52
N SER A 78 -14.73 0.09 14.46
CA SER A 78 -13.34 0.44 14.17
C SER A 78 -12.76 -0.56 13.17
N THR A 79 -12.17 -0.02 12.10
CA THR A 79 -11.39 -0.79 11.13
C THR A 79 -10.07 -1.20 11.77
N THR A 80 -9.68 -2.46 11.62
CA THR A 80 -8.41 -2.96 12.16
C THR A 80 -7.66 -3.74 11.11
N PHE A 81 -6.37 -3.47 10.97
CA PHE A 81 -5.45 -4.15 10.06
C PHE A 81 -4.44 -4.98 10.84
N SER A 82 -4.12 -6.14 10.33
CA SER A 82 -3.15 -7.06 10.92
C SER A 82 -2.07 -7.44 9.92
N GLY A 83 -0.83 -7.59 10.40
CA GLY A 83 0.25 -8.14 9.57
C GLY A 83 -0.05 -9.55 9.02
N GLY A 84 -0.95 -10.30 9.67
CA GLY A 84 -1.40 -11.60 9.21
C GLY A 84 -2.51 -11.58 8.16
N ASP A 85 -3.03 -10.41 7.80
CA ASP A 85 -4.11 -10.29 6.80
C ASP A 85 -3.65 -10.77 5.42
N THR A 86 -4.56 -11.42 4.71
CA THR A 86 -4.42 -11.81 3.31
C THR A 86 -5.67 -11.36 2.53
N LEU A 87 -5.65 -11.40 1.20
CA LEU A 87 -6.86 -11.09 0.42
C LEU A 87 -8.01 -12.08 0.69
N ALA A 88 -7.71 -13.30 1.08
CA ALA A 88 -8.69 -14.32 1.40
C ALA A 88 -9.21 -14.26 2.85
N SER A 89 -8.46 -13.62 3.76
CA SER A 89 -8.78 -13.58 5.18
C SER A 89 -8.28 -12.28 5.81
N HIS A 90 -9.21 -11.38 6.10
CA HIS A 90 -9.00 -10.08 6.75
C HIS A 90 -10.26 -9.72 7.56
N THR A 91 -10.35 -10.25 8.77
CA THR A 91 -11.57 -10.17 9.58
C THR A 91 -11.86 -8.77 10.15
N GLY A 92 -10.85 -7.89 10.18
CA GLY A 92 -10.96 -6.54 10.76
C GLY A 92 -11.47 -5.48 9.79
N TRP A 93 -11.65 -5.80 8.51
CA TRP A 93 -12.08 -4.85 7.49
C TRP A 93 -12.74 -5.54 6.29
N THR A 94 -13.41 -4.76 5.45
CA THR A 94 -14.01 -5.23 4.19
C THR A 94 -13.68 -4.29 3.06
N GLU A 95 -13.64 -4.81 1.84
CA GLU A 95 -13.43 -4.00 0.65
C GLU A 95 -14.67 -3.17 0.33
N ASN A 96 -14.48 -1.89 0.00
CA ASN A 96 -15.53 -1.04 -0.54
C ASN A 96 -15.62 -1.22 -2.05
N SER A 97 -16.82 -1.39 -2.57
CA SER A 97 -17.11 -1.55 -4.00
C SER A 97 -18.05 -0.47 -4.55
N SER A 98 -18.25 0.64 -3.82
CA SER A 98 -19.12 1.76 -4.23
C SER A 98 -18.46 2.65 -5.29
N TYR A 99 -17.82 2.04 -6.27
CA TYR A 99 -17.17 2.72 -7.41
C TYR A 99 -17.31 1.90 -8.70
N THR A 100 -17.05 2.53 -9.83
CA THR A 100 -17.21 1.89 -11.14
C THR A 100 -16.03 0.97 -11.44
N GLY A 101 -16.33 -0.30 -11.73
CA GLY A 101 -15.37 -1.32 -12.16
C GLY A 101 -14.63 -1.99 -11.00
N ASN A 102 -13.47 -2.54 -11.29
CA ASN A 102 -12.62 -3.27 -10.35
C ASN A 102 -11.63 -2.33 -9.63
N ARG A 103 -10.78 -2.89 -8.75
CA ARG A 103 -9.60 -2.20 -8.19
C ARG A 103 -8.83 -1.50 -9.29
N LYS A 104 -8.19 -0.38 -8.98
CA LYS A 104 -7.53 0.46 -9.98
C LYS A 104 -6.05 0.16 -10.07
N ALA A 105 -5.55 0.03 -11.30
CA ALA A 105 -4.14 -0.24 -11.53
C ALA A 105 -3.25 0.85 -10.90
N ALA A 106 -2.16 0.41 -10.27
CA ALA A 106 -1.08 1.25 -9.76
C ALA A 106 0.18 0.94 -10.57
N THR A 107 0.48 1.78 -11.56
CA THR A 107 1.69 1.61 -12.37
C THR A 107 2.83 2.38 -11.72
N PHE A 108 3.81 1.65 -11.20
CA PHE A 108 4.96 2.24 -10.54
C PHE A 108 5.99 2.76 -11.54
N GLY A 109 6.61 3.90 -11.20
CA GLY A 109 7.77 4.42 -11.91
C GLY A 109 9.07 3.68 -11.53
N ALA A 110 10.22 4.25 -11.91
CA ALA A 110 11.51 3.73 -11.48
C ALA A 110 11.76 4.05 -10.00
N ALA A 111 12.40 3.11 -9.29
CA ALA A 111 12.85 3.38 -7.92
C ALA A 111 14.01 4.40 -7.92
N THR A 112 14.08 5.21 -6.86
CA THR A 112 15.16 6.19 -6.69
C THR A 112 16.46 5.50 -6.26
N LEU A 113 17.61 6.03 -6.72
CA LEU A 113 18.92 5.68 -6.19
C LEU A 113 19.22 6.63 -5.01
N ALA A 114 18.68 6.30 -3.85
CA ALA A 114 18.76 7.09 -2.62
C ALA A 114 18.54 6.20 -1.39
N ASP A 115 18.76 6.76 -0.22
CA ASP A 115 18.43 6.18 1.06
C ASP A 115 17.56 7.19 1.85
N PRO A 116 16.26 6.88 2.05
CA PRO A 116 15.53 5.70 1.58
C PRO A 116 15.36 5.65 0.05
N SER A 117 15.39 4.43 -0.48
CA SER A 117 14.96 4.20 -1.87
C SER A 117 13.44 4.26 -1.95
N ASN A 118 12.91 5.08 -2.85
CA ASN A 118 11.47 5.29 -3.03
C ASN A 118 10.99 4.78 -4.39
N ILE A 119 9.80 4.20 -4.41
CA ILE A 119 9.04 3.89 -5.62
C ILE A 119 7.58 4.30 -5.43
N ASN A 120 6.93 4.88 -6.45
CA ASN A 120 5.54 5.33 -6.36
C ASN A 120 4.82 5.26 -7.72
N ASN A 121 3.49 5.43 -7.69
CA ASN A 121 2.64 5.50 -8.88
C ASN A 121 2.12 6.93 -9.16
N ALA A 122 2.83 7.97 -8.75
CA ALA A 122 2.38 9.36 -8.88
C ALA A 122 2.15 9.79 -10.35
N SER A 123 2.88 9.20 -11.31
CA SER A 123 2.67 9.43 -12.76
C SER A 123 1.45 8.69 -13.32
N SER A 124 0.86 7.77 -12.58
CA SER A 124 -0.31 6.94 -12.98
C SER A 124 -1.17 6.67 -11.75
N THR A 125 -1.82 7.72 -11.25
CA THR A 125 -2.67 7.68 -10.05
C THR A 125 -3.83 6.70 -10.22
N ALA A 126 -4.10 5.90 -9.20
CA ALA A 126 -5.26 5.03 -9.17
C ALA A 126 -6.52 5.87 -8.92
N SER A 127 -7.41 5.99 -9.91
CA SER A 127 -8.57 6.88 -9.87
C SER A 127 -9.88 6.10 -9.76
N PHE A 128 -10.70 6.43 -8.75
CA PHE A 128 -11.98 5.80 -8.43
C PHE A 128 -13.12 6.80 -8.59
N THR A 129 -13.99 6.60 -9.57
CA THR A 129 -15.24 7.36 -9.65
C THR A 129 -16.30 6.66 -8.81
N MET A 130 -16.76 7.33 -7.75
CA MET A 130 -17.76 6.78 -6.83
C MET A 130 -19.13 6.75 -7.52
N ASN A 131 -19.85 5.63 -7.36
CA ASN A 131 -21.18 5.42 -7.94
C ASN A 131 -22.29 5.41 -6.89
N ALA A 132 -21.95 5.52 -5.62
CA ALA A 132 -22.86 5.60 -4.50
C ALA A 132 -22.27 6.42 -3.36
N THR A 133 -23.12 6.85 -2.41
CA THR A 133 -22.65 7.38 -1.12
C THR A 133 -22.06 6.23 -0.31
N ALA A 134 -20.86 6.45 0.24
CA ALA A 134 -20.15 5.47 1.05
C ALA A 134 -19.28 6.18 2.09
N THR A 135 -18.80 5.41 3.05
CA THR A 135 -17.73 5.80 3.97
C THR A 135 -16.49 4.97 3.65
N ILE A 136 -15.37 5.64 3.49
CA ILE A 136 -14.07 5.01 3.17
C ILE A 136 -13.19 5.12 4.40
N ALA A 137 -12.72 3.98 4.90
CA ALA A 137 -11.85 3.90 6.08
C ALA A 137 -10.38 3.78 5.72
N GLY A 138 -10.05 3.47 4.47
CA GLY A 138 -8.66 3.26 4.09
C GLY A 138 -8.46 2.80 2.65
N ALA A 139 -7.24 2.36 2.36
CA ALA A 139 -6.87 1.80 1.08
C ALA A 139 -5.93 0.60 1.26
N PHE A 140 -5.85 -0.26 0.24
CA PHE A 140 -4.92 -1.39 0.23
C PHE A 140 -4.30 -1.60 -1.15
N LEU A 141 -3.17 -2.30 -1.20
CA LEU A 141 -2.46 -2.67 -2.41
C LEU A 141 -2.47 -4.19 -2.59
N ALA A 142 -2.91 -4.64 -3.75
CA ALA A 142 -2.98 -6.06 -4.10
C ALA A 142 -2.43 -6.32 -5.51
N ASN A 143 -2.07 -7.57 -5.80
CA ASN A 143 -1.56 -7.95 -7.13
C ASN A 143 -2.63 -8.47 -8.09
N VAL A 144 -3.90 -8.37 -7.75
CA VAL A 144 -5.05 -8.77 -8.60
C VAL A 144 -6.11 -7.68 -8.63
N ALA A 145 -6.71 -7.49 -9.81
CA ALA A 145 -7.73 -6.46 -10.03
C ALA A 145 -9.06 -6.77 -9.32
N SER A 146 -9.32 -8.03 -8.99
CA SER A 146 -10.55 -8.47 -8.32
C SER A 146 -10.37 -9.83 -7.67
N GLY A 147 -11.32 -10.23 -6.81
CA GLY A 147 -11.29 -11.51 -6.13
C GLY A 147 -10.31 -11.56 -4.96
N THR A 148 -10.16 -12.74 -4.38
CA THR A 148 -9.44 -12.97 -3.11
C THR A 148 -8.24 -13.92 -3.24
N THR A 149 -7.91 -14.38 -4.45
CA THR A 149 -6.84 -15.37 -4.69
C THR A 149 -5.46 -14.76 -4.97
N GLY A 150 -5.30 -13.45 -4.73
CA GLY A 150 -4.03 -12.75 -4.94
C GLY A 150 -3.28 -12.46 -3.65
N LEU A 151 -2.21 -11.70 -3.80
CA LEU A 151 -1.39 -11.18 -2.71
C LEU A 151 -1.97 -9.85 -2.21
N LEU A 152 -2.21 -9.74 -0.91
CA LEU A 152 -2.36 -8.45 -0.22
C LEU A 152 -0.96 -7.97 0.19
N PHE A 153 -0.47 -6.90 -0.44
CA PHE A 153 0.85 -6.38 -0.11
C PHE A 153 0.82 -5.51 1.14
N SER A 154 -0.12 -4.58 1.18
CA SER A 154 -0.24 -3.64 2.31
C SER A 154 -1.65 -3.10 2.41
N ALA A 155 -1.98 -2.60 3.60
CA ALA A 155 -3.22 -1.89 3.87
C ALA A 155 -2.96 -0.71 4.82
N ALA A 156 -3.80 0.31 4.75
CA ALA A 156 -3.71 1.50 5.58
C ALA A 156 -5.09 1.95 6.03
N ASP A 157 -5.17 2.39 7.28
CA ASP A 157 -6.31 3.04 7.89
C ASP A 157 -6.16 4.57 7.80
N PHE A 158 -7.25 5.28 7.57
CA PHE A 158 -7.27 6.73 7.61
C PHE A 158 -7.20 7.19 9.07
N GLN A 159 -6.19 8.04 9.38
CA GLN A 159 -5.80 8.27 10.78
C GLN A 159 -6.52 9.44 11.44
N SER A 160 -6.60 10.58 10.77
CA SER A 160 -7.20 11.79 11.35
C SER A 160 -7.78 12.69 10.25
N PRO A 161 -9.06 12.98 10.34
CA PRO A 161 -10.05 12.70 11.36
C PRO A 161 -10.65 11.27 11.30
N GLY A 162 -10.08 10.33 10.56
CA GLY A 162 -10.57 8.97 10.39
C GLY A 162 -11.38 8.77 9.11
N ASP A 163 -12.38 7.92 9.16
CA ASP A 163 -13.22 7.56 8.02
C ASP A 163 -13.77 8.78 7.27
N ARG A 164 -13.76 8.71 5.93
CA ARG A 164 -14.17 9.80 5.02
C ARG A 164 -15.44 9.47 4.27
N SER A 165 -16.39 10.40 4.29
CA SER A 165 -17.61 10.28 3.49
C SER A 165 -17.37 10.71 2.05
N VAL A 166 -17.93 9.95 1.12
CA VAL A 166 -17.97 10.22 -0.31
C VAL A 166 -19.40 10.10 -0.83
N VAL A 167 -19.71 10.76 -1.94
CA VAL A 167 -21.00 10.66 -2.62
C VAL A 167 -20.82 10.23 -4.06
N SER A 168 -21.90 9.81 -4.71
CA SER A 168 -21.87 9.49 -6.14
C SER A 168 -21.37 10.68 -6.96
N GLY A 169 -20.42 10.43 -7.85
CA GLY A 169 -19.75 11.43 -8.68
C GLY A 169 -18.45 11.97 -8.10
N ASP A 170 -18.15 11.75 -6.81
CA ASP A 170 -16.82 12.05 -6.27
C ASP A 170 -15.76 11.18 -6.93
N VAL A 171 -14.54 11.72 -7.05
CA VAL A 171 -13.39 10.99 -7.56
C VAL A 171 -12.30 10.96 -6.50
N LEU A 172 -11.83 9.75 -6.18
CA LEU A 172 -10.66 9.53 -5.32
C LEU A 172 -9.45 9.22 -6.19
N ASN A 173 -8.42 10.05 -6.10
CA ASN A 173 -7.13 9.83 -6.75
C ASN A 173 -6.13 9.37 -5.72
N ILE A 174 -5.55 8.18 -5.91
CA ILE A 174 -4.68 7.55 -4.92
C ILE A 174 -3.28 7.34 -5.49
N THR A 175 -2.31 7.90 -4.79
CA THR A 175 -0.90 7.61 -4.95
C THR A 175 -0.43 6.74 -3.80
N TYR A 176 0.28 5.67 -4.13
CA TYR A 176 1.00 4.83 -3.18
C TYR A 176 2.50 5.05 -3.35
N SER A 177 3.18 5.33 -2.27
CA SER A 177 4.63 5.48 -2.20
C SER A 177 5.19 4.44 -1.25
N PHE A 178 6.23 3.72 -1.67
CA PHE A 178 6.89 2.69 -0.86
C PHE A 178 8.37 3.01 -0.72
N ASN A 179 8.89 2.87 0.49
CA ASN A 179 10.27 3.15 0.85
C ASN A 179 10.97 1.91 1.41
N LEU A 180 12.23 1.76 1.02
CA LEU A 180 13.20 0.89 1.67
C LEU A 180 14.30 1.77 2.24
N ASP A 181 14.56 1.65 3.54
CA ASP A 181 15.47 2.48 4.32
C ASP A 181 16.49 1.60 5.05
N ALA A 182 17.77 1.92 4.92
CA ALA A 182 18.83 1.28 5.69
C ALA A 182 18.89 1.94 7.09
N VAL A 183 18.62 1.17 8.15
CA VAL A 183 18.53 1.63 9.56
C VAL A 183 19.55 0.95 10.46
#